data_4df39f577bfdd9fc933b34bfb2c16612
#
_entry.id   4df39f577bfdd9fc933b34bfb2c16612
#
_cell.length_a   1.000
_cell.length_b   1.000
_cell.length_c   1.000
_cell.angle_alpha   90.00
_cell.angle_beta   90.00
_cell.angle_gamma   90.00
#
_symmetry.space_group_name_H-M   'P 1'
#
loop_
_entity.id
_entity.type
_entity.pdbx_description
1 polymer ?
#
loop_
_entity_poly.entity_id
_entity_poly.type
_entity_poly.pdbx_seq_one_letter_code
_entity_poly.pdbx_strand_id
1 'polypeptide(L)'
;MAKNVRNCIGCYGHLNTRVKEIPKFQDIDILVLGSSHAYRGFDNRVFEKHGLKLFNLGSSSQSPMQTNILLNQYLDELNPKLVVLESYAGVLGLDGVESSLDLAANNKMDIYYYKTLWDLRNIRSVNSAIYGTFRELLGLNDNFKEDLVQGEDRYIKGGYVETEFRENPYLEEKEGEWEINPTQIDYLEKNIALLKEKNIPYLLVQAPITKRLYDSKTNNAEIDSLLNSYGNYKNFQGELELNDTLDFYDSNHLNQIAVERFNEVFIEYMKVN
;
A
#
# COMPACT_ATOMS: atom_id res chain seq x y z
N MET A 1 -0.17 -7.88 -18.72
CA MET A 1 -0.30 -6.73 -19.66
C MET A 1 -0.11 -5.47 -18.87
N ALA A 2 0.97 -4.72 -19.08
CA ALA A 2 1.13 -3.41 -18.47
C ALA A 2 0.00 -2.50 -19.00
N LYS A 3 -0.98 -2.19 -18.15
CA LYS A 3 -1.96 -1.14 -18.46
C LYS A 3 -1.16 0.16 -18.59
N ASN A 4 -1.35 0.88 -19.70
CA ASN A 4 -0.76 2.20 -19.88
C ASN A 4 -1.19 3.10 -18.72
N VAL A 5 -0.31 3.27 -17.73
CA VAL A 5 -0.52 4.21 -16.64
C VAL A 5 -0.54 5.60 -17.25
N ARG A 6 -1.72 6.19 -17.28
CA ARG A 6 -1.90 7.57 -17.72
C ARG A 6 -1.71 8.47 -16.51
N ASN A 7 -1.01 9.57 -16.68
CA ASN A 7 -0.97 10.65 -15.68
C ASN A 7 -2.38 11.25 -15.57
N CYS A 8 -3.22 10.65 -14.77
CA CYS A 8 -4.56 11.16 -14.57
C CYS A 8 -4.90 11.20 -13.08
N ILE A 9 -5.55 12.26 -12.65
CA ILE A 9 -6.11 12.38 -11.33
C ILE A 9 -7.23 11.36 -11.19
N GLY A 10 -7.25 10.63 -10.06
CA GLY A 10 -8.33 9.71 -9.73
C GLY A 10 -8.42 8.48 -10.64
N CYS A 11 -7.33 8.09 -11.29
CA CYS A 11 -7.38 6.96 -12.21
C CYS A 11 -7.25 5.59 -11.57
N TYR A 12 -6.66 5.49 -10.37
CA TYR A 12 -6.44 4.21 -9.69
C TYR A 12 -6.45 4.37 -8.18
N GLY A 13 -7.13 3.45 -7.49
CA GLY A 13 -7.00 3.25 -6.05
C GLY A 13 -7.40 4.41 -5.16
N HIS A 14 -8.07 5.43 -5.70
CA HIS A 14 -8.64 6.57 -4.95
C HIS A 14 -7.63 7.38 -4.11
N LEU A 15 -6.38 7.49 -4.53
CA LEU A 15 -5.34 8.20 -3.77
C LEU A 15 -5.68 9.68 -3.55
N ASN A 16 -6.27 10.37 -4.55
CA ASN A 16 -6.65 11.78 -4.41
C ASN A 16 -7.69 11.99 -3.30
N THR A 17 -8.72 11.13 -3.26
CA THR A 17 -9.75 11.17 -2.20
C THR A 17 -9.13 10.89 -0.85
N ARG A 18 -8.26 9.88 -0.77
CA ARG A 18 -7.57 9.45 0.46
C ARG A 18 -6.72 10.58 1.04
N VAL A 19 -5.90 11.22 0.22
CA VAL A 19 -5.06 12.36 0.66
C VAL A 19 -5.92 13.53 1.14
N LYS A 20 -7.03 13.84 0.48
CA LYS A 20 -7.97 14.89 0.90
C LYS A 20 -8.73 14.59 2.19
N GLU A 21 -8.77 13.33 2.61
CA GLU A 21 -9.38 12.95 3.87
C GLU A 21 -8.44 13.07 5.09
N ILE A 22 -7.13 13.11 4.88
CA ILE A 22 -6.12 13.15 5.96
C ILE A 22 -6.46 14.19 7.04
N PRO A 23 -6.82 15.44 6.72
CA PRO A 23 -7.13 16.46 7.74
C PRO A 23 -8.33 16.09 8.65
N LYS A 24 -9.13 15.08 8.28
CA LYS A 24 -10.28 14.61 9.07
C LYS A 24 -9.91 13.46 10.00
N PHE A 25 -8.67 12.95 9.89
CA PHE A 25 -8.15 11.83 10.65
C PHE A 25 -6.91 12.29 11.42
N GLN A 26 -7.06 12.48 12.71
CA GLN A 26 -5.96 12.79 13.63
C GLN A 26 -6.00 11.84 14.81
N ASP A 27 -4.85 11.63 15.45
CA ASP A 27 -4.73 10.75 16.61
C ASP A 27 -5.35 9.37 16.33
N ILE A 28 -4.88 8.73 15.26
CA ILE A 28 -5.36 7.41 14.85
C ILE A 28 -4.61 6.31 15.61
N ASP A 29 -5.26 5.15 15.76
CA ASP A 29 -4.60 4.01 16.39
C ASP A 29 -3.62 3.34 15.41
N ILE A 30 -4.04 3.17 14.15
CA ILE A 30 -3.26 2.42 13.15
C ILE A 30 -3.21 3.20 11.84
N LEU A 31 -1.99 3.42 11.34
CA LEU A 31 -1.74 3.88 9.98
C LEU A 31 -1.21 2.71 9.14
N VAL A 32 -1.90 2.37 8.06
CA VAL A 32 -1.45 1.34 7.11
C VAL A 32 -0.88 2.00 5.87
N LEU A 33 0.32 1.61 5.45
CA LEU A 33 0.94 2.03 4.17
C LEU A 33 1.40 0.79 3.41
N GLY A 34 1.45 0.90 2.11
CA GLY A 34 1.87 -0.16 1.20
C GLY A 34 1.13 -0.11 -0.12
N SER A 35 1.19 -1.17 -0.87
CA SER A 35 0.61 -1.29 -2.20
C SER A 35 -0.92 -1.45 -2.19
N SER A 36 -1.45 -2.00 -3.28
CA SER A 36 -2.85 -2.43 -3.33
C SER A 36 -3.22 -3.45 -2.24
N HIS A 37 -2.25 -4.23 -1.76
CA HIS A 37 -2.46 -5.13 -0.62
C HIS A 37 -2.76 -4.37 0.68
N ALA A 38 -2.24 -3.16 0.84
CA ALA A 38 -2.60 -2.28 1.95
C ALA A 38 -4.04 -1.78 1.81
N TYR A 39 -4.34 -1.02 0.74
CA TYR A 39 -5.65 -0.37 0.66
C TYR A 39 -6.82 -1.29 0.30
N ARG A 40 -6.56 -2.53 -0.14
CA ARG A 40 -7.57 -3.58 -0.38
C ARG A 40 -7.57 -4.66 0.69
N GLY A 41 -6.54 -4.76 1.53
CA GLY A 41 -6.39 -5.81 2.52
C GLY A 41 -6.76 -5.39 3.95
N PHE A 42 -6.84 -4.10 4.24
CA PHE A 42 -7.12 -3.60 5.60
C PHE A 42 -8.37 -2.73 5.60
N ASP A 43 -9.51 -3.34 5.91
CA ASP A 43 -10.83 -2.70 5.98
C ASP A 43 -11.02 -2.01 7.33
N ASN A 44 -10.91 -0.69 7.34
CA ASN A 44 -11.06 0.11 8.56
C ASN A 44 -12.39 -0.10 9.29
N ARG A 45 -13.45 -0.56 8.63
CA ARG A 45 -14.73 -0.87 9.24
C ARG A 45 -14.66 -2.07 10.19
N VAL A 46 -13.78 -3.06 9.90
CA VAL A 46 -13.53 -4.20 10.79
C VAL A 46 -12.81 -3.72 12.05
N PHE A 47 -11.80 -2.89 11.91
CA PHE A 47 -11.07 -2.30 13.03
C PHE A 47 -11.96 -1.42 13.91
N GLU A 48 -12.86 -0.64 13.31
CA GLU A 48 -13.82 0.21 14.02
C GLU A 48 -14.75 -0.61 14.92
N LYS A 49 -15.18 -1.81 14.51
CA LYS A 49 -15.96 -2.74 15.35
C LYS A 49 -15.22 -3.14 16.65
N HIS A 50 -13.88 -3.11 16.62
CA HIS A 50 -13.02 -3.37 17.78
C HIS A 50 -12.57 -2.09 18.50
N GLY A 51 -13.14 -0.94 18.17
CA GLY A 51 -12.80 0.35 18.78
C GLY A 51 -11.46 0.92 18.34
N LEU A 52 -10.87 0.44 17.23
CA LEU A 52 -9.62 0.89 16.67
C LEU A 52 -9.86 1.83 15.49
N LYS A 53 -9.25 3.00 15.52
CA LYS A 53 -9.30 3.99 14.44
C LYS A 53 -8.15 3.74 13.47
N LEU A 54 -8.44 3.13 12.34
CA LEU A 54 -7.48 2.87 11.28
C LEU A 54 -7.63 3.87 10.14
N PHE A 55 -6.50 4.39 9.63
CA PHE A 55 -6.42 5.10 8.36
C PHE A 55 -5.49 4.36 7.41
N ASN A 56 -5.95 4.15 6.19
CA ASN A 56 -5.19 3.44 5.17
C ASN A 56 -4.63 4.45 4.14
N LEU A 57 -3.31 4.56 4.05
CA LEU A 57 -2.61 5.45 3.13
C LEU A 57 -1.80 4.67 2.07
N GLY A 58 -2.30 3.49 1.71
CA GLY A 58 -1.75 2.71 0.60
C GLY A 58 -2.09 3.34 -0.76
N SER A 59 -1.33 3.03 -1.80
CA SER A 59 -1.60 3.44 -3.19
C SER A 59 -1.18 2.36 -4.19
N SER A 60 -1.56 2.54 -5.47
CA SER A 60 -1.26 1.55 -6.50
C SER A 60 0.24 1.32 -6.65
N SER A 61 0.68 0.07 -6.61
CA SER A 61 2.09 -0.33 -6.72
C SER A 61 3.02 0.45 -5.77
N GLN A 62 2.51 0.95 -4.65
CA GLN A 62 3.30 1.72 -3.69
C GLN A 62 4.46 0.88 -3.14
N SER A 63 5.65 1.32 -3.45
CA SER A 63 6.87 0.71 -2.95
C SER A 63 7.41 1.45 -1.71
N PRO A 64 8.42 0.92 -1.02
CA PRO A 64 9.06 1.60 0.11
C PRO A 64 9.48 3.05 -0.16
N MET A 65 9.89 3.37 -1.39
CA MET A 65 10.23 4.74 -1.79
C MET A 65 9.04 5.70 -1.67
N GLN A 66 7.85 5.32 -2.19
CA GLN A 66 6.66 6.17 -2.10
C GLN A 66 6.09 6.19 -0.68
N THR A 67 6.20 5.09 0.05
CA THR A 67 5.90 5.05 1.48
C THR A 67 6.73 6.09 2.25
N ASN A 68 8.02 6.26 1.90
CA ASN A 68 8.88 7.28 2.52
C ASN A 68 8.37 8.71 2.27
N ILE A 69 7.90 9.00 1.06
CA ILE A 69 7.29 10.31 0.75
C ILE A 69 6.09 10.54 1.66
N LEU A 70 5.15 9.60 1.68
CA LEU A 70 3.90 9.74 2.42
C LEU A 70 4.10 9.81 3.93
N LEU A 71 5.04 9.04 4.49
CA LEU A 71 5.42 9.13 5.90
C LEU A 71 5.96 10.52 6.23
N ASN A 72 6.91 11.05 5.47
CA ASN A 72 7.46 12.38 5.72
C ASN A 72 6.42 13.49 5.57
N GLN A 73 5.41 13.29 4.75
CA GLN A 73 4.37 14.29 4.50
C GLN A 73 3.24 14.30 5.53
N TYR A 74 2.88 13.13 6.08
CA TYR A 74 1.60 12.99 6.78
C TYR A 74 1.69 12.32 8.15
N LEU A 75 2.85 11.77 8.53
CA LEU A 75 3.00 11.05 9.79
C LEU A 75 2.65 11.92 11.01
N ASP A 76 3.14 13.17 11.01
CA ASP A 76 2.89 14.10 12.12
C ASP A 76 1.43 14.58 12.19
N GLU A 77 0.76 14.70 11.03
CA GLU A 77 -0.65 15.11 10.98
C GLU A 77 -1.58 13.98 11.43
N LEU A 78 -1.30 12.75 11.03
CA LEU A 78 -2.11 11.57 11.39
C LEU A 78 -1.85 11.10 12.83
N ASN A 79 -0.63 11.34 13.35
CA ASN A 79 -0.19 10.99 14.70
C ASN A 79 -0.60 9.56 15.13
N PRO A 80 -0.18 8.51 14.42
CA PRO A 80 -0.59 7.13 14.68
C PRO A 80 0.11 6.55 15.93
N LYS A 81 -0.58 5.64 16.65
CA LYS A 81 0.03 4.84 17.72
C LYS A 81 0.83 3.66 17.18
N LEU A 82 0.47 3.15 15.99
CA LEU A 82 1.14 2.05 15.31
C LEU A 82 1.16 2.33 13.80
N VAL A 83 2.28 2.06 13.15
CA VAL A 83 2.38 2.04 11.68
C VAL A 83 2.53 0.61 11.19
N VAL A 84 1.64 0.19 10.31
CA VAL A 84 1.72 -1.08 9.58
C VAL A 84 2.28 -0.79 8.20
N LEU A 85 3.45 -1.36 7.91
CA LEU A 85 4.06 -1.34 6.59
C LEU A 85 3.71 -2.66 5.90
N GLU A 86 2.68 -2.64 5.04
CA GLU A 86 2.38 -3.80 4.22
C GLU A 86 3.54 -4.04 3.25
N SER A 87 4.12 -5.24 3.32
CA SER A 87 5.41 -5.59 2.74
C SER A 87 5.30 -6.76 1.77
N TYR A 88 4.30 -6.71 0.86
CA TYR A 88 4.17 -7.69 -0.21
C TYR A 88 5.47 -7.80 -1.01
N ALA A 89 6.02 -9.02 -1.08
CA ALA A 89 7.33 -9.27 -1.71
C ALA A 89 7.41 -8.75 -3.15
N GLY A 90 6.30 -8.80 -3.91
CA GLY A 90 6.25 -8.33 -5.29
C GLY A 90 6.52 -6.83 -5.48
N VAL A 91 6.41 -6.00 -4.44
CA VAL A 91 6.73 -4.57 -4.56
C VAL A 91 8.19 -4.24 -4.27
N LEU A 92 8.92 -5.16 -3.64
CA LEU A 92 10.33 -4.96 -3.32
C LEU A 92 11.22 -4.96 -4.57
N GLY A 93 10.77 -5.58 -5.66
CA GLY A 93 11.48 -5.60 -6.95
C GLY A 93 11.13 -4.43 -7.88
N LEU A 94 10.12 -3.62 -7.56
CA LEU A 94 9.66 -2.56 -8.45
C LEU A 94 10.68 -1.42 -8.58
N ASP A 95 10.69 -0.77 -9.74
CA ASP A 95 11.49 0.45 -9.97
C ASP A 95 10.88 1.70 -9.30
N GLY A 96 9.63 1.64 -8.85
CA GLY A 96 8.90 2.74 -8.22
C GLY A 96 8.35 3.79 -9.18
N VAL A 97 8.52 3.61 -10.48
CA VAL A 97 8.08 4.61 -11.48
C VAL A 97 6.56 4.73 -11.50
N GLU A 98 5.83 3.62 -11.58
CA GLU A 98 4.36 3.62 -11.65
C GLU A 98 3.73 4.36 -10.46
N SER A 99 4.12 4.01 -9.27
CA SER A 99 3.63 4.65 -8.05
C SER A 99 4.06 6.11 -7.93
N SER A 100 5.25 6.47 -8.45
CA SER A 100 5.69 7.86 -8.54
C SER A 100 4.76 8.69 -9.44
N LEU A 101 4.29 8.12 -10.57
CA LEU A 101 3.34 8.80 -11.46
C LEU A 101 1.99 9.01 -10.78
N ASP A 102 1.51 8.03 -10.00
CA ASP A 102 0.27 8.12 -9.23
C ASP A 102 0.38 9.23 -8.15
N LEU A 103 1.48 9.26 -7.39
CA LEU A 103 1.72 10.31 -6.41
C LEU A 103 1.78 11.70 -7.06
N ALA A 104 2.49 11.86 -8.18
CA ALA A 104 2.58 13.14 -8.88
C ALA A 104 1.21 13.69 -9.32
N ALA A 105 0.28 12.81 -9.65
CA ALA A 105 -1.06 13.19 -10.09
C ALA A 105 -2.02 13.48 -8.93
N ASN A 106 -1.87 12.83 -7.79
CA ASN A 106 -2.89 12.72 -6.76
C ASN A 106 -2.45 13.21 -5.36
N ASN A 107 -1.20 13.61 -5.20
CA ASN A 107 -0.61 14.02 -3.94
C ASN A 107 0.06 15.40 -4.08
N LYS A 108 0.46 16.02 -2.96
CA LYS A 108 1.22 17.28 -2.96
C LYS A 108 2.65 17.07 -3.45
N MET A 109 3.16 18.08 -4.14
CA MET A 109 4.51 18.10 -4.69
C MET A 109 5.42 18.90 -3.78
N ASP A 110 6.28 18.23 -3.01
CA ASP A 110 7.21 18.85 -2.08
C ASP A 110 8.63 18.28 -2.18
N ILE A 111 9.51 18.72 -1.28
CA ILE A 111 10.92 18.32 -1.27
C ILE A 111 11.09 16.79 -1.13
N TYR A 112 10.17 16.11 -0.42
CA TYR A 112 10.25 14.66 -0.23
C TYR A 112 9.99 13.91 -1.53
N TYR A 113 9.05 14.42 -2.36
CA TYR A 113 8.83 13.86 -3.69
C TYR A 113 10.03 14.14 -4.62
N TYR A 114 10.51 15.39 -4.68
CA TYR A 114 11.59 15.76 -5.62
C TYR A 114 12.91 15.02 -5.34
N LYS A 115 13.23 14.72 -4.08
CA LYS A 115 14.42 13.92 -3.73
C LYS A 115 14.41 12.53 -4.37
N THR A 116 13.24 11.90 -4.53
CA THR A 116 13.15 10.57 -5.13
C THR A 116 13.42 10.54 -6.62
N LEU A 117 13.26 11.66 -7.33
CA LEU A 117 13.52 11.75 -8.78
C LEU A 117 14.97 11.42 -9.13
N TRP A 118 15.89 11.73 -8.22
CA TRP A 118 17.31 11.41 -8.41
C TRP A 118 17.57 9.90 -8.37
N ASP A 119 16.86 9.18 -7.51
CA ASP A 119 17.01 7.73 -7.37
C ASP A 119 16.22 6.98 -8.45
N LEU A 120 15.06 7.51 -8.86
CA LEU A 120 14.24 6.94 -9.94
C LEU A 120 14.93 7.00 -11.32
N ARG A 121 15.72 8.04 -11.60
CA ARG A 121 16.42 8.26 -12.87
C ARG A 121 15.57 8.02 -14.12
N ASN A 122 14.29 8.36 -14.04
CA ASN A 122 13.31 8.08 -15.08
C ASN A 122 12.68 9.37 -15.61
N ILE A 123 12.74 9.56 -16.92
CA ILE A 123 12.21 10.77 -17.58
C ILE A 123 10.69 10.92 -17.40
N ARG A 124 9.95 9.82 -17.29
CA ARG A 124 8.50 9.88 -17.06
C ARG A 124 8.20 10.47 -15.69
N SER A 125 8.95 10.05 -14.65
CA SER A 125 8.80 10.60 -13.30
C SER A 125 9.14 12.09 -13.26
N VAL A 126 10.18 12.54 -13.97
CA VAL A 126 10.52 13.96 -14.09
C VAL A 126 9.40 14.75 -14.78
N ASN A 127 8.89 14.25 -15.91
CA ASN A 127 7.79 14.91 -16.62
C ASN A 127 6.52 14.97 -15.76
N SER A 128 6.23 13.91 -15.00
CA SER A 128 5.08 13.88 -14.10
C SER A 128 5.25 14.84 -12.92
N ALA A 129 6.48 14.97 -12.39
CA ALA A 129 6.79 15.95 -11.37
C ALA A 129 6.54 17.38 -11.87
N ILE A 130 7.02 17.72 -13.06
CA ILE A 130 6.77 19.03 -13.69
C ILE A 130 5.26 19.26 -13.83
N TYR A 131 4.54 18.27 -14.38
CA TYR A 131 3.09 18.36 -14.57
C TYR A 131 2.34 18.52 -13.24
N GLY A 132 2.67 17.68 -12.21
CA GLY A 132 2.07 17.75 -10.89
C GLY A 132 2.30 19.12 -10.22
N THR A 133 3.52 19.64 -10.33
CA THR A 133 3.88 20.96 -9.81
C THR A 133 3.05 22.08 -10.43
N PHE A 134 2.94 22.11 -11.76
CA PHE A 134 2.14 23.14 -12.43
C PHE A 134 0.65 23.02 -12.11
N ARG A 135 0.14 21.79 -11.96
CA ARG A 135 -1.25 21.58 -11.57
C ARG A 135 -1.53 22.10 -10.16
N GLU A 136 -0.63 21.84 -9.21
CA GLU A 136 -0.74 22.34 -7.85
C GLU A 136 -0.67 23.87 -7.82
N LEU A 137 0.32 24.46 -8.48
CA LEU A 137 0.47 25.93 -8.58
C LEU A 137 -0.75 26.64 -9.21
N LEU A 138 -1.42 25.98 -10.14
CA LEU A 138 -2.62 26.51 -10.81
C LEU A 138 -3.93 26.17 -10.09
N GLY A 139 -3.88 25.46 -8.95
CA GLY A 139 -5.06 25.04 -8.19
C GLY A 139 -5.99 24.08 -8.93
N LEU A 140 -5.49 23.38 -9.95
CA LEU A 140 -6.32 22.52 -10.80
C LEU A 140 -6.85 21.27 -10.06
N ASN A 141 -6.22 20.92 -8.93
CA ASN A 141 -6.63 19.80 -8.10
C ASN A 141 -7.70 20.17 -7.05
N ASP A 142 -7.88 21.45 -6.75
CA ASP A 142 -8.68 21.93 -5.61
C ASP A 142 -10.16 21.55 -5.74
N ASN A 143 -10.70 21.70 -6.93
CA ASN A 143 -12.10 21.42 -7.23
C ASN A 143 -12.34 20.00 -7.78
N PHE A 144 -11.27 19.22 -8.00
CA PHE A 144 -11.44 17.85 -8.46
C PHE A 144 -12.05 16.98 -7.37
N LYS A 145 -13.11 16.28 -7.72
CA LYS A 145 -13.74 15.24 -6.87
C LYS A 145 -13.71 13.93 -7.63
N GLU A 146 -13.12 12.97 -7.01
CA GLU A 146 -13.06 11.61 -7.52
C GLU A 146 -14.38 10.89 -7.25
N ASP A 147 -14.87 10.13 -8.22
CA ASP A 147 -16.03 9.28 -8.02
C ASP A 147 -15.67 8.17 -7.01
N LEU A 148 -16.53 7.99 -6.00
CA LEU A 148 -16.27 6.98 -4.96
C LEU A 148 -16.48 5.54 -5.44
N VAL A 149 -17.11 5.36 -6.58
CA VAL A 149 -17.28 4.07 -7.25
C VAL A 149 -16.66 4.15 -8.63
N GLN A 150 -15.66 3.31 -8.89
CA GLN A 150 -14.94 3.27 -10.16
C GLN A 150 -14.85 1.82 -10.64
N GLY A 151 -15.70 1.47 -11.62
CA GLY A 151 -15.82 0.08 -12.05
C GLY A 151 -16.31 -0.82 -10.91
N GLU A 152 -15.53 -1.82 -10.55
CA GLU A 152 -15.81 -2.76 -9.46
C GLU A 152 -15.34 -2.24 -8.07
N ASP A 153 -14.64 -1.12 -8.03
CA ASP A 153 -14.04 -0.56 -6.82
C ASP A 153 -14.96 0.48 -6.17
N ARG A 154 -15.11 0.37 -4.84
CA ARG A 154 -15.80 1.33 -4.01
C ARG A 154 -14.87 1.85 -2.92
N TYR A 155 -14.64 3.16 -2.90
CA TYR A 155 -13.89 3.81 -1.84
C TYR A 155 -14.70 3.86 -0.54
N ILE A 156 -14.09 3.44 0.54
CA ILE A 156 -14.61 3.51 1.91
C ILE A 156 -13.84 4.60 2.65
N LYS A 157 -14.55 5.53 3.28
CA LYS A 157 -13.96 6.61 4.07
C LYS A 157 -12.96 6.05 5.09
N GLY A 158 -11.75 6.61 5.13
CA GLY A 158 -10.64 6.08 5.93
C GLY A 158 -9.63 5.27 5.11
N GLY A 159 -9.84 5.18 3.78
CA GLY A 159 -8.82 4.77 2.83
C GLY A 159 -8.91 3.34 2.30
N TYR A 160 -9.84 2.54 2.77
CA TYR A 160 -10.07 1.20 2.23
C TYR A 160 -10.78 1.26 0.86
N VAL A 161 -10.46 0.32 -0.02
CA VAL A 161 -11.15 0.13 -1.30
C VAL A 161 -11.72 -1.28 -1.35
N GLU A 162 -13.03 -1.35 -1.26
CA GLU A 162 -13.80 -2.57 -1.42
C GLU A 162 -13.95 -2.88 -2.91
N THR A 163 -13.65 -4.12 -3.31
CA THR A 163 -13.85 -4.58 -4.68
C THR A 163 -15.03 -5.53 -4.74
N GLU A 164 -15.91 -5.36 -5.73
CA GLU A 164 -17.04 -6.25 -5.93
C GLU A 164 -16.59 -7.71 -6.02
N PHE A 165 -17.34 -8.60 -5.36
CA PHE A 165 -17.01 -10.02 -5.31
C PHE A 165 -17.04 -10.64 -6.72
N ARG A 166 -15.97 -11.35 -7.04
CA ARG A 166 -15.90 -12.29 -8.16
C ARG A 166 -15.00 -13.46 -7.79
N GLU A 167 -15.24 -14.58 -8.44
CA GLU A 167 -14.35 -15.73 -8.34
C GLU A 167 -13.04 -15.46 -9.11
N ASN A 168 -11.93 -15.87 -8.53
CA ASN A 168 -10.64 -15.82 -9.19
C ASN A 168 -10.55 -16.95 -10.23
N PRO A 169 -10.39 -16.65 -11.53
CA PRO A 169 -10.19 -17.69 -12.53
C PRO A 169 -8.88 -18.43 -12.24
N TYR A 170 -8.92 -19.76 -12.43
CA TYR A 170 -7.70 -20.54 -12.32
C TYR A 170 -6.71 -20.13 -13.40
N LEU A 171 -5.54 -19.61 -13.00
CA LEU A 171 -4.42 -19.31 -13.86
C LEU A 171 -3.20 -20.08 -13.36
N GLU A 172 -2.42 -20.65 -14.26
CA GLU A 172 -1.14 -21.24 -13.93
C GLU A 172 -0.14 -20.12 -13.60
N GLU A 173 0.51 -20.24 -12.45
CA GLU A 173 1.60 -19.35 -12.06
C GLU A 173 2.92 -19.95 -12.53
N LYS A 174 3.81 -19.10 -13.04
CA LYS A 174 5.14 -19.52 -13.44
C LYS A 174 6.07 -19.56 -12.26
N GLU A 175 6.83 -20.65 -12.13
CA GLU A 175 7.92 -20.72 -11.16
C GLU A 175 8.93 -19.60 -11.40
N GLY A 176 9.42 -19.03 -10.31
CA GLY A 176 10.38 -17.92 -10.35
C GLY A 176 10.74 -17.43 -8.95
N GLU A 177 11.41 -16.32 -8.89
CA GLU A 177 11.81 -15.66 -7.64
C GLU A 177 11.15 -14.30 -7.51
N TRP A 178 10.98 -13.84 -6.27
CA TRP A 178 10.74 -12.44 -6.00
C TRP A 178 12.01 -11.65 -6.29
N GLU A 179 11.89 -10.62 -7.10
CA GLU A 179 12.99 -9.69 -7.35
C GLU A 179 13.16 -8.73 -6.18
N ILE A 180 14.41 -8.35 -5.89
CA ILE A 180 14.73 -7.35 -4.87
C ILE A 180 15.49 -6.21 -5.54
N ASN A 181 14.94 -5.01 -5.44
CA ASN A 181 15.60 -3.79 -5.87
C ASN A 181 16.31 -3.15 -4.66
N PRO A 182 17.65 -3.03 -4.66
CA PRO A 182 18.39 -2.45 -3.55
C PRO A 182 17.89 -1.05 -3.16
N THR A 183 17.46 -0.24 -4.11
CA THR A 183 16.88 1.07 -3.83
C THR A 183 15.63 0.98 -2.97
N GLN A 184 14.78 -0.02 -3.18
CA GLN A 184 13.58 -0.20 -2.35
C GLN A 184 13.93 -0.65 -0.94
N ILE A 185 14.97 -1.45 -0.78
CA ILE A 185 15.47 -1.85 0.54
C ILE A 185 16.05 -0.65 1.28
N ASP A 186 16.85 0.19 0.63
CA ASP A 186 17.36 1.44 1.22
C ASP A 186 16.20 2.36 1.72
N TYR A 187 15.10 2.40 0.96
CA TYR A 187 13.93 3.18 1.37
C TYR A 187 13.12 2.51 2.49
N LEU A 188 13.05 1.18 2.53
CA LEU A 188 12.47 0.46 3.67
C LEU A 188 13.24 0.77 4.96
N GLU A 189 14.57 0.76 4.90
CA GLU A 189 15.43 1.13 6.03
C GLU A 189 15.23 2.59 6.47
N LYS A 190 15.12 3.52 5.52
CA LYS A 190 14.80 4.94 5.81
C LYS A 190 13.44 5.08 6.49
N ASN A 191 12.42 4.31 6.07
CA ASN A 191 11.10 4.32 6.68
C ASN A 191 11.16 3.84 8.13
N ILE A 192 11.84 2.74 8.37
CA ILE A 192 12.03 2.18 9.72
C ILE A 192 12.83 3.13 10.60
N ALA A 193 13.90 3.74 10.06
CA ALA A 193 14.70 4.71 10.80
C ALA A 193 13.87 5.93 11.22
N LEU A 194 13.04 6.46 10.31
CA LEU A 194 12.13 7.57 10.61
C LEU A 194 11.14 7.22 11.73
N LEU A 195 10.54 6.04 11.69
CA LEU A 195 9.60 5.58 12.72
C LEU A 195 10.29 5.39 14.08
N LYS A 196 11.50 4.83 14.09
CA LYS A 196 12.33 4.69 15.29
C LYS A 196 12.72 6.06 15.88
N GLU A 197 13.14 7.01 15.05
CA GLU A 197 13.47 8.37 15.46
C GLU A 197 12.29 9.07 16.15
N LYS A 198 11.09 8.88 15.59
CA LYS A 198 9.85 9.44 16.16
C LYS A 198 9.26 8.60 17.29
N ASN A 199 9.89 7.49 17.67
CA ASN A 199 9.41 6.56 18.69
C ASN A 199 8.00 6.01 18.39
N ILE A 200 7.66 5.80 17.14
CA ILE A 200 6.40 5.22 16.71
C ILE A 200 6.60 3.72 16.47
N PRO A 201 5.86 2.84 17.16
CA PRO A 201 5.87 1.42 16.89
C PRO A 201 5.51 1.11 15.45
N TYR A 202 6.14 0.08 14.87
CA TYR A 202 5.84 -0.38 13.52
C TYR A 202 5.76 -1.90 13.45
N LEU A 203 5.04 -2.39 12.45
CA LEU A 203 4.93 -3.79 12.10
C LEU A 203 5.03 -3.95 10.58
N LEU A 204 5.96 -4.79 10.13
CA LEU A 204 6.03 -5.22 8.73
C LEU A 204 5.07 -6.39 8.55
N VAL A 205 4.20 -6.32 7.56
CA VAL A 205 3.14 -7.33 7.35
C VAL A 205 3.11 -7.77 5.91
N GLN A 206 3.15 -9.06 5.67
CA GLN A 206 2.74 -9.62 4.39
C GLN A 206 1.33 -10.17 4.53
N ALA A 207 0.37 -9.55 3.84
CA ALA A 207 -0.99 -10.07 3.71
C ALA A 207 -1.01 -11.36 2.87
N PRO A 208 -1.99 -12.26 3.06
CA PRO A 208 -2.08 -13.48 2.27
C PRO A 208 -2.26 -13.22 0.78
N ILE A 209 -1.63 -14.05 -0.03
CA ILE A 209 -1.83 -14.16 -1.49
C ILE A 209 -2.29 -15.57 -1.82
N THR A 210 -2.69 -15.84 -3.06
CA THR A 210 -3.08 -17.21 -3.44
C THR A 210 -1.93 -18.20 -3.17
N LYS A 211 -2.29 -19.38 -2.70
CA LYS A 211 -1.31 -20.44 -2.44
C LYS A 211 -0.51 -20.78 -3.70
N ARG A 212 -1.16 -20.77 -4.86
CA ARG A 212 -0.50 -20.99 -6.16
C ARG A 212 0.62 -19.99 -6.43
N LEU A 213 0.34 -18.70 -6.26
CA LEU A 213 1.34 -17.66 -6.46
C LEU A 213 2.47 -17.77 -5.43
N TYR A 214 2.14 -17.99 -4.17
CA TYR A 214 3.14 -18.14 -3.12
C TYR A 214 4.06 -19.34 -3.37
N ASP A 215 3.49 -20.50 -3.68
CA ASP A 215 4.25 -21.74 -3.93
C ASP A 215 5.05 -21.67 -5.24
N SER A 216 4.67 -20.82 -6.19
CA SER A 216 5.44 -20.60 -7.41
C SER A 216 6.76 -19.87 -7.19
N LYS A 217 6.98 -19.30 -6.00
CA LYS A 217 8.17 -18.54 -5.67
C LYS A 217 9.14 -19.37 -4.83
N THR A 218 10.37 -19.52 -5.35
CA THR A 218 11.38 -20.39 -4.75
C THR A 218 12.14 -19.74 -3.59
N ASN A 219 12.11 -18.39 -3.49
CA ASN A 219 12.86 -17.62 -2.50
C ASN A 219 12.02 -16.97 -1.39
N ASN A 220 10.82 -17.52 -1.09
CA ASN A 220 9.97 -17.00 0.00
C ASN A 220 10.69 -16.92 1.34
N ALA A 221 11.44 -17.99 1.70
CA ALA A 221 12.17 -18.04 2.97
C ALA A 221 13.28 -16.97 3.06
N GLU A 222 13.90 -16.61 1.94
CA GLU A 222 14.92 -15.55 1.88
C GLU A 222 14.27 -14.18 2.10
N ILE A 223 13.10 -13.93 1.48
CA ILE A 223 12.32 -12.71 1.69
C ILE A 223 11.87 -12.60 3.16
N ASP A 224 11.33 -13.67 3.72
CA ASP A 224 10.92 -13.68 5.12
C ASP A 224 12.11 -13.44 6.07
N SER A 225 13.27 -14.04 5.79
CA SER A 225 14.49 -13.80 6.55
C SER A 225 14.95 -12.34 6.45
N LEU A 226 14.92 -11.76 5.26
CA LEU A 226 15.27 -10.37 5.03
C LEU A 226 14.34 -9.43 5.83
N LEU A 227 13.03 -9.60 5.71
CA LEU A 227 12.06 -8.75 6.41
C LEU A 227 12.13 -8.91 7.93
N ASN A 228 12.33 -10.14 8.43
CA ASN A 228 12.56 -10.39 9.85
C ASN A 228 13.81 -9.70 10.40
N SER A 229 14.85 -9.49 9.58
CA SER A 229 16.08 -8.82 10.02
C SER A 229 15.86 -7.36 10.40
N TYR A 230 14.79 -6.74 9.92
CA TYR A 230 14.40 -5.37 10.26
C TYR A 230 13.54 -5.25 11.52
N GLY A 231 13.20 -6.36 12.17
CA GLY A 231 12.37 -6.46 13.38
C GLY A 231 10.90 -6.65 13.03
N ASN A 232 10.05 -6.78 14.02
CA ASN A 232 8.59 -6.93 13.97
C ASN A 232 7.99 -7.21 12.57
N TYR A 233 8.21 -8.40 12.05
CA TYR A 233 7.63 -8.87 10.78
C TYR A 233 6.68 -10.04 11.02
N LYS A 234 5.54 -10.03 10.34
CA LYS A 234 4.62 -11.16 10.31
C LYS A 234 4.16 -11.45 8.88
N ASN A 235 4.47 -12.65 8.41
CA ASN A 235 3.86 -13.22 7.21
C ASN A 235 2.57 -13.95 7.61
N PHE A 236 1.44 -13.54 7.02
CA PHE A 236 0.14 -14.18 7.27
C PHE A 236 -0.21 -15.28 6.25
N GLN A 237 0.72 -15.62 5.36
CA GLN A 237 0.52 -16.75 4.44
C GLN A 237 0.37 -18.05 5.23
N GLY A 238 -0.75 -18.74 5.05
CA GLY A 238 -1.03 -19.98 5.76
C GLY A 238 -1.60 -19.85 7.18
N GLU A 239 -1.75 -18.63 7.71
CA GLU A 239 -2.41 -18.37 9.00
C GLU A 239 -3.94 -18.50 8.94
N LEU A 240 -4.50 -18.48 7.73
CA LEU A 240 -5.91 -18.71 7.45
C LEU A 240 -6.04 -19.83 6.41
N GLU A 241 -7.09 -20.64 6.57
CA GLU A 241 -7.53 -21.53 5.49
C GLU A 241 -8.22 -20.69 4.41
N LEU A 242 -7.52 -20.47 3.29
CA LEU A 242 -7.99 -19.69 2.15
C LEU A 242 -8.02 -20.57 0.90
N ASN A 243 -9.10 -20.43 0.12
CA ASN A 243 -9.26 -21.07 -1.17
C ASN A 243 -8.91 -20.09 -2.30
N ASP A 244 -7.95 -20.44 -3.15
CA ASP A 244 -7.45 -19.60 -4.22
C ASP A 244 -8.52 -19.07 -5.19
N THR A 245 -9.63 -19.81 -5.37
CA THR A 245 -10.72 -19.41 -6.25
C THR A 245 -11.80 -18.59 -5.55
N LEU A 246 -12.15 -18.99 -4.31
CA LEU A 246 -13.31 -18.43 -3.60
C LEU A 246 -12.97 -17.25 -2.68
N ASP A 247 -11.71 -17.15 -2.21
CA ASP A 247 -11.29 -16.12 -1.25
C ASP A 247 -10.47 -14.99 -1.90
N PHE A 248 -10.14 -15.10 -3.18
CA PHE A 248 -9.40 -14.08 -3.93
C PHE A 248 -10.17 -13.65 -5.15
N TYR A 249 -9.96 -12.41 -5.62
CA TYR A 249 -10.53 -11.96 -6.89
C TYR A 249 -9.51 -11.95 -8.04
N ASP A 250 -8.23 -12.09 -7.73
CA ASP A 250 -7.11 -12.33 -8.65
C ASP A 250 -6.02 -13.15 -7.95
N SER A 251 -4.82 -13.25 -8.52
CA SER A 251 -3.75 -14.09 -7.97
C SER A 251 -3.18 -13.61 -6.63
N ASN A 252 -3.40 -12.36 -6.25
CA ASN A 252 -2.73 -11.79 -5.07
C ASN A 252 -3.61 -10.90 -4.18
N HIS A 253 -4.87 -10.64 -4.53
CA HIS A 253 -5.74 -9.83 -3.70
C HIS A 253 -6.92 -10.64 -3.14
N LEU A 254 -7.13 -10.50 -1.85
CA LEU A 254 -8.29 -11.06 -1.15
C LEU A 254 -9.59 -10.40 -1.63
N ASN A 255 -10.67 -11.17 -1.72
CA ASN A 255 -12.01 -10.61 -1.86
C ASN A 255 -12.54 -10.11 -0.50
N GLN A 256 -13.68 -9.42 -0.50
CA GLN A 256 -14.22 -8.78 0.69
C GLN A 256 -14.40 -9.75 1.89
N ILE A 257 -14.91 -10.95 1.64
CA ILE A 257 -15.17 -11.95 2.70
C ILE A 257 -13.84 -12.39 3.34
N ALA A 258 -12.83 -12.63 2.52
CA ALA A 258 -11.52 -13.04 3.00
C ALA A 258 -10.77 -11.88 3.68
N VAL A 259 -10.95 -10.63 3.21
CA VAL A 259 -10.42 -9.43 3.90
C VAL A 259 -10.98 -9.33 5.31
N GLU A 260 -12.29 -9.50 5.51
CA GLU A 260 -12.87 -9.44 6.85
C GLU A 260 -12.29 -10.52 7.77
N ARG A 261 -12.16 -11.76 7.27
CA ARG A 261 -11.53 -12.86 8.02
C ARG A 261 -10.06 -12.58 8.35
N PHE A 262 -9.30 -12.08 7.38
CA PHE A 262 -7.90 -11.72 7.57
C PHE A 262 -7.76 -10.61 8.62
N ASN A 263 -8.60 -9.59 8.58
CA ASN A 263 -8.52 -8.47 9.52
C ASN A 263 -8.85 -8.91 10.95
N GLU A 264 -9.81 -9.84 11.15
CA GLU A 264 -10.07 -10.41 12.48
C GLU A 264 -8.83 -11.16 13.03
N VAL A 265 -8.19 -11.99 12.21
CA VAL A 265 -6.95 -12.71 12.60
C VAL A 265 -5.82 -11.72 12.87
N PHE A 266 -5.69 -10.67 12.08
CA PHE A 266 -4.68 -9.63 12.28
C PHE A 266 -4.91 -8.86 13.59
N ILE A 267 -6.14 -8.50 13.91
CA ILE A 267 -6.50 -7.82 15.16
C ILE A 267 -6.19 -8.71 16.37
N GLU A 268 -6.51 -10.01 16.31
CA GLU A 268 -6.16 -10.94 17.38
C GLU A 268 -4.63 -11.06 17.55
N TYR A 269 -3.88 -11.13 16.44
CA TYR A 269 -2.42 -11.12 16.49
C TYR A 269 -1.86 -9.87 17.22
N MET A 270 -2.41 -8.69 16.93
CA MET A 270 -1.97 -7.43 17.58
C MET A 270 -2.29 -7.36 19.07
N LYS A 271 -3.31 -8.08 19.55
CA LYS A 271 -3.66 -8.08 20.99
C LYS A 271 -2.69 -8.93 21.83
N VAL A 272 -2.01 -9.88 21.20
CA VAL A 272 -1.14 -10.84 21.88
C VAL A 272 0.33 -10.40 21.83
N ASN A 273 0.72 -9.61 20.85
CA ASN A 273 2.08 -9.16 20.59
C ASN A 273 2.20 -7.63 20.74
#